data_494d535116f1ebbf6be4d28d2337e257
#
_entry.id   494d535116f1ebbf6be4d28d2337e257
#
_cell.length_a   1.000
_cell.length_b   1.000
_cell.length_c   1.000
_cell.angle_alpha   90.00
_cell.angle_beta   90.00
_cell.angle_gamma   90.00
#
_symmetry.space_group_name_H-M   'P 1'
#
loop_
_entity.id
_entity.type
_entity.pdbx_description
1 polymer ?
#
loop_
_entity_poly.entity_id
_entity_poly.type
_entity_poly.pdbx_seq_one_letter_code
_entity_poly.pdbx_strand_id
1 'polypeptide(L)'
;MRRLLLAVAVGLPALALPAAWRPTERWRGFNLQQSHWKYGFVEFEEDDFAFMKEFGFNFARLPLTYRRWLSNPDDWESIAPEKLGFLDRAIALGRKYGVHVMVNLHRAPGYTVAGGKPEPASLWTSPEAERVFLKHWTFLAERYRDVPAEALSFNPVNEPPGDIPEATYARVMLAVTDAIHAITPERFVVVDAMGGDRHPCAALYGRRDIGQATRGYIPEAVSQWKPERDGRPQPPPEWPRNGLAPAGLIAGPGKPHLAKPLIFSVGGPGKFAIRPGRVSADCTLKAVSGGRELSRIELKPRENDPAWKNVKFFPQWGMCQGDCTATWSFAVPEGHHDVAITCEKGDWCDLKVIGFASADGTKRVTTPFYHRFAEPVNFHQSLKGWAGECKGFFPVGEDGKWSPIRYRDPGKEYLYRGVVRAWEEPLAKGVFAFCGEMGPENGTPHNIHLALLEDYLQLWTERGMGWAVWQLRGETGVMDSNRRDVDYEDWRGHRLDREMLDLLRRY
;
A
#
# COMPACT_ATOMS: atom_id res chain seq x y z
N MET A 1 23.50 60.30 -40.67
CA MET A 1 24.22 59.78 -39.53
C MET A 1 23.23 59.26 -38.50
N ARG A 2 22.96 57.94 -38.52
CA ARG A 2 22.12 57.25 -37.53
C ARG A 2 23.08 56.59 -36.52
N ARG A 3 23.03 56.99 -35.26
CA ARG A 3 23.81 56.34 -34.18
C ARG A 3 23.08 55.08 -33.74
N LEU A 4 23.71 53.92 -33.89
CA LEU A 4 23.31 52.65 -33.34
C LEU A 4 23.72 52.65 -31.86
N LEU A 5 22.75 52.57 -30.96
CA LEU A 5 22.98 52.27 -29.53
C LEU A 5 23.01 50.77 -29.33
N LEU A 6 24.18 50.22 -29.06
CA LEU A 6 24.34 48.81 -28.65
C LEU A 6 24.00 48.73 -27.16
N ALA A 7 22.90 48.05 -26.83
CA ALA A 7 22.59 47.68 -25.44
C ALA A 7 23.35 46.37 -25.10
N VAL A 8 24.35 46.46 -24.26
CA VAL A 8 25.04 45.30 -23.69
C VAL A 8 24.16 44.79 -22.53
N ALA A 9 23.47 43.70 -22.75
CA ALA A 9 22.80 42.95 -21.68
C ALA A 9 23.86 42.20 -20.86
N VAL A 10 24.20 42.73 -19.70
CA VAL A 10 24.99 41.98 -18.72
C VAL A 10 24.08 40.93 -18.08
N GLY A 11 24.15 39.70 -18.57
CA GLY A 11 23.54 38.55 -17.94
C GLY A 11 24.21 38.27 -16.60
N LEU A 12 23.54 38.60 -15.50
CA LEU A 12 23.94 38.09 -14.20
C LEU A 12 23.91 36.55 -14.24
N PRO A 13 24.99 35.85 -13.81
CA PRO A 13 24.94 34.41 -13.70
C PRO A 13 23.81 34.06 -12.71
N ALA A 14 22.88 33.23 -13.15
CA ALA A 14 21.91 32.62 -12.24
C ALA A 14 22.73 31.85 -11.18
N LEU A 15 22.69 32.35 -9.94
CA LEU A 15 23.23 31.62 -8.80
C LEU A 15 22.52 30.26 -8.79
N ALA A 16 23.25 29.20 -9.10
CA ALA A 16 22.73 27.85 -8.94
C ALA A 16 22.38 27.69 -7.46
N LEU A 17 21.11 27.47 -7.17
CA LEU A 17 20.68 27.13 -5.81
C LEU A 17 21.50 25.91 -5.36
N PRO A 18 21.96 25.88 -4.10
CA PRO A 18 22.64 24.71 -3.56
C PRO A 18 21.76 23.47 -3.77
N ALA A 19 22.36 22.37 -4.17
CA ALA A 19 21.62 21.12 -4.33
C ALA A 19 21.05 20.72 -2.97
N ALA A 20 19.78 20.31 -2.94
CA ALA A 20 19.17 19.80 -1.71
C ALA A 20 20.02 18.67 -1.13
N TRP A 21 20.19 18.69 0.19
CA TRP A 21 20.84 17.60 0.90
C TRP A 21 20.09 16.27 0.64
N ARG A 22 20.83 15.18 0.60
CA ARG A 22 20.24 13.83 0.47
C ARG A 22 20.93 12.88 1.45
N PRO A 23 20.20 11.90 1.99
CA PRO A 23 20.81 10.87 2.84
C PRO A 23 21.91 10.13 2.08
N THR A 24 23.06 10.00 2.69
CA THR A 24 24.19 9.17 2.22
C THR A 24 24.14 7.76 2.76
N GLU A 25 23.38 7.56 3.84
CA GLU A 25 23.15 6.28 4.49
C GLU A 25 21.67 5.91 4.43
N ARG A 26 21.36 4.62 4.50
CA ARG A 26 19.99 4.16 4.61
C ARG A 26 19.39 4.60 5.94
N TRP A 27 18.21 5.18 5.89
CA TRP A 27 17.43 5.44 7.10
C TRP A 27 16.89 4.13 7.67
N ARG A 28 17.14 3.87 8.94
CA ARG A 28 16.67 2.69 9.67
C ARG A 28 16.13 3.15 11.02
N GLY A 29 14.86 2.94 11.27
CA GLY A 29 14.28 3.42 12.52
C GLY A 29 12.78 3.22 12.66
N PHE A 30 12.13 4.22 13.25
CA PHE A 30 10.78 4.06 13.75
C PHE A 30 9.94 5.31 13.52
N ASN A 31 8.60 5.11 13.52
CA ASN A 31 7.66 6.19 13.72
C ASN A 31 7.44 6.40 15.22
N LEU A 32 7.48 7.65 15.67
CA LEU A 32 7.21 8.06 17.05
C LEU A 32 5.84 8.73 17.10
N GLN A 33 4.86 8.06 17.72
CA GLN A 33 3.45 8.42 17.61
C GLN A 33 2.89 9.29 18.74
N GLN A 34 3.73 9.85 19.60
CA GLN A 34 3.32 10.65 20.74
C GLN A 34 2.44 11.86 20.40
N SER A 35 2.54 12.34 19.17
CA SER A 35 1.75 13.46 18.65
C SER A 35 0.72 13.06 17.60
N HIS A 36 0.48 11.76 17.47
CA HIS A 36 -0.55 11.21 16.61
C HIS A 36 -1.92 11.31 17.30
N TRP A 37 -2.95 11.76 16.60
CA TRP A 37 -4.28 12.00 17.15
C TRP A 37 -4.92 10.80 17.89
N LYS A 38 -4.57 9.57 17.49
CA LYS A 38 -5.14 8.33 18.04
C LYS A 38 -4.64 8.04 19.47
N TYR A 39 -3.43 8.46 19.81
CA TYR A 39 -2.78 8.10 21.08
C TYR A 39 -2.72 9.23 22.10
N GLY A 40 -3.43 10.33 21.81
CA GLY A 40 -3.35 11.54 22.62
C GLY A 40 -2.13 12.42 22.29
N PHE A 41 -1.99 13.51 23.02
CA PHE A 41 -0.89 14.45 22.85
C PHE A 41 0.06 14.35 24.04
N VAL A 42 1.02 13.43 23.94
CA VAL A 42 2.11 13.29 24.90
C VAL A 42 3.41 13.86 24.35
N GLU A 43 4.34 14.16 25.23
CA GLU A 43 5.66 14.64 24.85
C GLU A 43 6.52 13.49 24.29
N PHE A 44 7.46 13.83 23.41
CA PHE A 44 8.47 12.89 22.95
C PHE A 44 9.47 12.61 24.09
N GLU A 45 9.74 11.34 24.31
CA GLU A 45 10.60 10.88 25.38
C GLU A 45 12.04 10.77 24.92
N GLU A 46 12.96 11.13 25.82
CA GLU A 46 14.39 11.07 25.55
C GLU A 46 14.88 9.63 25.38
N ASP A 47 14.28 8.69 26.10
CA ASP A 47 14.63 7.26 26.01
C ASP A 47 14.37 6.66 24.63
N ASP A 48 13.42 7.20 23.84
CA ASP A 48 13.22 6.76 22.46
C ASP A 48 14.45 7.02 21.58
N PHE A 49 15.02 8.22 21.71
CA PHE A 49 16.20 8.62 20.95
C PHE A 49 17.47 7.94 21.47
N ALA A 50 17.56 7.76 22.81
CA ALA A 50 18.64 7.02 23.44
C ALA A 50 18.66 5.56 22.98
N PHE A 51 17.51 4.90 22.92
CA PHE A 51 17.35 3.56 22.37
C PHE A 51 17.85 3.47 20.93
N MET A 52 17.37 4.37 20.08
CA MET A 52 17.79 4.38 18.68
C MET A 52 19.31 4.52 18.54
N LYS A 53 19.92 5.42 19.30
CA LYS A 53 21.39 5.58 19.31
C LYS A 53 22.11 4.35 19.82
N GLU A 54 21.65 3.76 20.93
CA GLU A 54 22.28 2.61 21.58
C GLU A 54 22.29 1.40 20.65
N PHE A 55 21.19 1.18 19.92
CA PHE A 55 21.03 0.00 19.05
C PHE A 55 21.36 0.24 17.58
N GLY A 56 21.84 1.44 17.23
CA GLY A 56 22.36 1.75 15.87
C GLY A 56 21.29 2.11 14.86
N PHE A 57 20.15 2.64 15.30
CA PHE A 57 19.13 3.24 14.44
C PHE A 57 19.38 4.74 14.27
N ASN A 58 19.12 5.26 13.08
CA ASN A 58 19.48 6.62 12.70
C ASN A 58 18.31 7.48 12.23
N PHE A 59 17.06 7.03 12.37
CA PHE A 59 15.91 7.69 11.78
C PHE A 59 14.66 7.63 12.66
N ALA A 60 13.96 8.77 12.78
CA ALA A 60 12.66 8.90 13.43
C ALA A 60 11.69 9.68 12.53
N ARG A 61 10.57 9.09 12.16
CA ARG A 61 9.45 9.79 11.52
C ARG A 61 8.42 10.19 12.57
N LEU A 62 7.94 11.41 12.51
CA LEU A 62 6.98 11.97 13.46
C LEU A 62 5.63 12.19 12.75
N PRO A 63 4.68 11.25 12.84
CA PRO A 63 3.35 11.43 12.28
C PRO A 63 2.54 12.40 13.16
N LEU A 64 2.27 13.60 12.63
CA LEU A 64 1.67 14.72 13.35
C LEU A 64 0.30 15.08 12.78
N THR A 65 -0.54 15.67 13.62
CA THR A 65 -1.72 16.41 13.17
C THR A 65 -1.46 17.90 13.27
N TYR A 66 -1.69 18.66 12.19
CA TYR A 66 -1.55 20.12 12.20
C TYR A 66 -2.46 20.79 13.23
N ARG A 67 -3.55 20.14 13.62
CA ARG A 67 -4.52 20.66 14.61
C ARG A 67 -3.93 20.81 16.02
N ARG A 68 -2.78 20.18 16.29
CA ARG A 68 -2.12 20.29 17.60
C ARG A 68 -1.60 21.70 17.88
N TRP A 69 -1.26 22.46 16.86
CA TRP A 69 -0.74 23.82 17.01
C TRP A 69 -1.67 24.93 16.52
N LEU A 70 -2.98 24.65 16.44
CA LEU A 70 -3.96 25.71 16.23
C LEU A 70 -4.26 26.42 17.54
N SER A 71 -4.39 27.76 17.49
CA SER A 71 -4.90 28.54 18.62
C SER A 71 -6.42 28.36 18.76
N ASN A 72 -7.14 28.27 17.65
CA ASN A 72 -8.55 27.96 17.55
C ASN A 72 -8.76 26.67 16.73
N PRO A 73 -9.31 25.57 17.33
CA PRO A 73 -9.53 24.29 16.62
C PRO A 73 -10.51 24.36 15.44
N ASP A 74 -11.34 25.39 15.36
CA ASP A 74 -12.29 25.60 14.26
C ASP A 74 -11.75 26.51 13.16
N ASP A 75 -10.60 27.15 13.37
CA ASP A 75 -9.88 27.92 12.36
C ASP A 75 -8.56 27.22 12.01
N TRP A 76 -8.55 26.55 10.86
CA TRP A 76 -7.40 25.80 10.38
C TRP A 76 -6.18 26.65 9.98
N GLU A 77 -6.31 27.98 9.98
CA GLU A 77 -5.23 28.92 9.72
C GLU A 77 -4.62 29.51 10.99
N SER A 78 -5.20 29.27 12.14
CA SER A 78 -4.84 29.91 13.42
C SER A 78 -3.61 29.27 14.05
N ILE A 79 -2.45 29.39 13.43
CA ILE A 79 -1.19 28.84 13.93
C ILE A 79 -0.76 29.54 15.23
N ALA A 80 -0.49 28.74 16.27
CA ALA A 80 0.03 29.16 17.58
C ALA A 80 1.47 28.65 17.74
N PRO A 81 2.50 29.49 17.44
CA PRO A 81 3.90 29.08 17.48
C PRO A 81 4.37 28.50 18.82
N GLU A 82 3.81 28.98 19.93
CA GLU A 82 4.11 28.53 21.28
C GLU A 82 3.68 27.09 21.57
N LYS A 83 2.76 26.53 20.78
CA LYS A 83 2.32 25.14 20.92
C LYS A 83 3.26 24.12 20.28
N LEU A 84 4.35 24.54 19.63
CA LEU A 84 5.30 23.65 18.95
C LEU A 84 6.47 23.18 19.81
N GLY A 85 6.49 23.50 21.10
CA GLY A 85 7.57 23.09 22.03
C GLY A 85 7.85 21.57 22.00
N PHE A 86 6.81 20.74 21.84
CA PHE A 86 6.98 19.30 21.72
C PHE A 86 7.81 18.90 20.48
N LEU A 87 7.61 19.60 19.36
CA LEU A 87 8.34 19.33 18.12
C LEU A 87 9.76 19.87 18.19
N ASP A 88 9.95 21.06 18.79
CA ASP A 88 11.27 21.61 19.08
C ASP A 88 12.11 20.62 19.91
N ARG A 89 11.49 20.04 20.95
CA ARG A 89 12.10 19.01 21.79
C ARG A 89 12.49 17.77 20.98
N ALA A 90 11.61 17.23 20.15
CA ALA A 90 11.91 16.05 19.34
C ALA A 90 13.09 16.28 18.39
N ILE A 91 13.13 17.44 17.73
CA ILE A 91 14.23 17.81 16.83
C ILE A 91 15.54 17.99 17.61
N ALA A 92 15.49 18.61 18.79
CA ALA A 92 16.65 18.75 19.67
C ALA A 92 17.19 17.39 20.15
N LEU A 93 16.31 16.46 20.52
CA LEU A 93 16.66 15.08 20.90
C LEU A 93 17.26 14.32 19.71
N GLY A 94 16.67 14.42 18.51
CA GLY A 94 17.24 13.84 17.29
C GLY A 94 18.68 14.30 17.07
N ARG A 95 18.94 15.61 17.17
CA ARG A 95 20.30 16.16 17.04
C ARG A 95 21.24 15.68 18.14
N LYS A 96 20.76 15.62 19.39
CA LYS A 96 21.56 15.16 20.55
C LYS A 96 22.03 13.72 20.36
N TYR A 97 21.17 12.86 19.83
CA TYR A 97 21.46 11.42 19.68
C TYR A 97 21.93 11.01 18.27
N GLY A 98 22.03 11.96 17.33
CA GLY A 98 22.43 11.69 15.95
C GLY A 98 21.36 10.89 15.18
N VAL A 99 20.09 11.11 15.49
CA VAL A 99 18.94 10.50 14.83
C VAL A 99 18.29 11.54 13.92
N HIS A 100 18.21 11.24 12.63
CA HIS A 100 17.51 12.11 11.67
C HIS A 100 16.02 12.15 11.97
N VAL A 101 15.44 13.33 12.04
CA VAL A 101 14.01 13.52 12.29
C VAL A 101 13.29 13.88 10.99
N MET A 102 12.19 13.18 10.69
CA MET A 102 11.29 13.52 9.60
C MET A 102 9.94 13.98 10.15
N VAL A 103 9.58 15.22 9.90
CA VAL A 103 8.26 15.75 10.24
C VAL A 103 7.26 15.37 9.17
N ASN A 104 6.21 14.67 9.55
CA ASN A 104 5.12 14.26 8.66
C ASN A 104 3.79 14.88 9.11
N LEU A 105 3.03 15.44 8.19
CA LEU A 105 1.63 15.77 8.43
C LEU A 105 0.75 14.56 8.11
N HIS A 106 0.56 13.72 9.12
CA HIS A 106 -0.34 12.55 9.03
C HIS A 106 -1.80 13.00 8.85
N ARG A 107 -2.14 14.14 9.48
CA ARG A 107 -3.29 14.97 9.16
C ARG A 107 -2.80 16.32 8.71
N ALA A 108 -2.96 16.62 7.43
CA ALA A 108 -2.62 17.88 6.80
C ALA A 108 -3.88 18.74 6.60
N PRO A 109 -3.75 20.07 6.50
CA PRO A 109 -4.86 20.90 6.05
C PRO A 109 -5.42 20.39 4.71
N GLY A 110 -6.70 20.09 4.70
CA GLY A 110 -7.40 19.61 3.51
C GLY A 110 -7.29 18.12 3.21
N TYR A 111 -6.51 17.34 3.98
CA TYR A 111 -6.42 15.89 3.76
C TYR A 111 -6.03 15.10 4.99
N THR A 112 -6.67 13.96 5.14
CA THR A 112 -6.25 12.89 6.04
C THR A 112 -6.79 11.54 5.58
N VAL A 113 -6.01 10.48 5.69
CA VAL A 113 -6.47 9.09 5.60
C VAL A 113 -7.08 8.63 6.91
N ALA A 114 -6.67 9.25 8.02
CA ALA A 114 -7.18 8.93 9.35
C ALA A 114 -8.62 9.44 9.55
N GLY A 115 -9.43 8.69 10.28
CA GLY A 115 -10.78 9.07 10.66
C GLY A 115 -10.85 10.34 11.52
N GLY A 116 -12.05 10.68 12.01
CA GLY A 116 -12.33 11.83 12.87
C GLY A 116 -12.98 13.00 12.13
N LYS A 117 -12.90 14.23 12.71
CA LYS A 117 -13.54 15.43 12.15
C LYS A 117 -13.01 15.68 10.73
N PRO A 118 -13.87 15.78 9.70
CA PRO A 118 -13.45 16.07 8.32
C PRO A 118 -12.65 17.37 8.21
N GLU A 119 -11.87 17.49 7.13
CA GLU A 119 -11.22 18.74 6.77
C GLU A 119 -12.25 19.68 6.13
N PRO A 120 -12.10 21.02 6.31
CA PRO A 120 -13.07 22.00 5.78
C PRO A 120 -13.23 21.94 4.26
N ALA A 121 -12.15 21.67 3.53
CA ALA A 121 -12.14 21.52 2.08
C ALA A 121 -11.04 20.52 1.66
N SER A 122 -11.14 19.97 0.45
CA SER A 122 -10.18 18.99 -0.05
C SER A 122 -8.91 19.65 -0.57
N LEU A 123 -7.74 19.19 -0.13
CA LEU A 123 -6.42 19.59 -0.63
C LEU A 123 -6.29 19.40 -2.15
N TRP A 124 -6.97 18.39 -2.69
CA TRP A 124 -6.82 17.98 -4.09
C TRP A 124 -7.66 18.78 -5.07
N THR A 125 -8.68 19.51 -4.57
CA THR A 125 -9.65 20.22 -5.43
C THR A 125 -9.91 21.67 -5.03
N SER A 126 -9.49 22.09 -3.81
CA SER A 126 -9.76 23.44 -3.30
C SER A 126 -8.49 24.29 -3.28
N PRO A 127 -8.44 25.43 -4.01
CA PRO A 127 -7.33 26.37 -3.91
C PRO A 127 -7.13 26.93 -2.49
N GLU A 128 -8.20 27.07 -1.72
CA GLU A 128 -8.12 27.50 -0.33
C GLU A 128 -7.41 26.49 0.55
N ALA A 129 -7.78 25.21 0.43
CA ALA A 129 -7.11 24.13 1.18
C ALA A 129 -5.61 24.07 0.84
N GLU A 130 -5.27 24.19 -0.44
CA GLU A 130 -3.87 24.22 -0.88
C GLU A 130 -3.13 25.45 -0.28
N ARG A 131 -3.73 26.62 -0.30
CA ARG A 131 -3.16 27.82 0.31
C ARG A 131 -2.89 27.64 1.81
N VAL A 132 -3.86 27.05 2.55
CA VAL A 132 -3.68 26.77 3.99
C VAL A 132 -2.62 25.70 4.22
N PHE A 133 -2.58 24.67 3.40
CA PHE A 133 -1.55 23.65 3.43
C PHE A 133 -0.14 24.23 3.24
N LEU A 134 0.04 25.08 2.23
CA LEU A 134 1.31 25.80 2.01
C LEU A 134 1.66 26.72 3.19
N LYS A 135 0.70 27.42 3.77
CA LYS A 135 0.89 28.28 4.95
C LYS A 135 1.50 27.50 6.13
N HIS A 136 1.00 26.29 6.41
CA HIS A 136 1.56 25.49 7.49
C HIS A 136 2.99 25.02 7.19
N TRP A 137 3.27 24.62 5.96
CA TRP A 137 4.61 24.15 5.59
C TRP A 137 5.64 25.29 5.53
N THR A 138 5.27 26.44 5.01
CA THR A 138 6.15 27.62 5.04
C THR A 138 6.43 28.06 6.47
N PHE A 139 5.42 28.03 7.34
CA PHE A 139 5.61 28.31 8.77
C PHE A 139 6.60 27.31 9.42
N LEU A 140 6.50 26.03 9.15
CA LEU A 140 7.46 25.02 9.67
C LEU A 140 8.85 25.22 9.07
N ALA A 141 8.95 25.52 7.77
CA ALA A 141 10.23 25.81 7.11
C ALA A 141 10.91 27.03 7.73
N GLU A 142 10.16 28.10 7.98
CA GLU A 142 10.65 29.32 8.66
C GLU A 142 11.15 29.02 10.07
N ARG A 143 10.34 28.27 10.86
CA ARG A 143 10.69 27.95 12.25
C ARG A 143 11.98 27.15 12.37
N TYR A 144 12.19 26.21 11.44
CA TYR A 144 13.32 25.27 11.48
C TYR A 144 14.38 25.56 10.43
N ARG A 145 14.45 26.81 9.92
CA ARG A 145 15.42 27.19 8.88
C ARG A 145 16.87 26.94 9.27
N ASP A 146 17.20 27.15 10.57
CA ASP A 146 18.55 27.01 11.10
C ASP A 146 18.87 25.57 11.55
N VAL A 147 17.94 24.64 11.39
CA VAL A 147 18.19 23.20 11.64
C VAL A 147 18.86 22.60 10.41
N PRO A 148 20.06 22.00 10.54
CA PRO A 148 20.77 21.39 9.42
C PRO A 148 19.93 20.37 8.67
N ALA A 149 20.08 20.29 7.34
CA ALA A 149 19.30 19.38 6.50
C ALA A 149 19.57 17.89 6.79
N GLU A 150 20.77 17.57 7.27
CA GLU A 150 21.14 16.22 7.72
C GLU A 150 20.44 15.79 9.02
N ALA A 151 19.87 16.73 9.77
CA ALA A 151 19.14 16.44 11.00
C ALA A 151 17.61 16.43 10.83
N LEU A 152 17.10 17.07 9.77
CA LEU A 152 15.66 17.29 9.60
C LEU A 152 15.24 17.21 8.13
N SER A 153 14.18 16.47 7.87
CA SER A 153 13.47 16.42 6.58
C SER A 153 11.96 16.60 6.76
N PHE A 154 11.24 16.84 5.66
CA PHE A 154 9.81 17.04 5.66
C PHE A 154 9.10 16.02 4.80
N ASN A 155 7.94 15.53 5.29
CA ASN A 155 7.05 14.60 4.59
C ASN A 155 5.65 15.23 4.55
N PRO A 156 5.30 15.91 3.44
CA PRO A 156 4.21 16.88 3.41
C PRO A 156 2.84 16.31 3.72
N VAL A 157 2.51 15.13 3.24
CA VAL A 157 1.21 14.49 3.42
C VAL A 157 1.38 12.99 3.57
N ASN A 158 0.52 12.36 4.39
CA ASN A 158 0.52 10.93 4.61
C ASN A 158 -0.45 10.23 3.67
N GLU A 159 -0.02 9.13 3.04
CA GLU A 159 -0.85 8.17 2.29
C GLU A 159 -1.89 8.83 1.35
N PRO A 160 -1.46 9.55 0.31
CA PRO A 160 -2.38 10.20 -0.61
C PRO A 160 -3.31 9.19 -1.29
N PRO A 161 -4.56 9.58 -1.60
CA PRO A 161 -5.54 8.65 -2.17
C PRO A 161 -5.14 8.21 -3.58
N GLY A 162 -5.60 7.02 -3.97
CA GLY A 162 -5.29 6.45 -5.28
C GLY A 162 -6.22 6.85 -6.42
N ASP A 163 -7.27 7.60 -6.12
CA ASP A 163 -8.31 8.02 -7.05
C ASP A 163 -8.14 9.46 -7.57
N ILE A 164 -7.08 10.15 -7.15
CA ILE A 164 -6.71 11.46 -7.70
C ILE A 164 -5.81 11.29 -8.92
N PRO A 165 -5.90 12.18 -9.94
CA PRO A 165 -4.98 12.19 -11.07
C PRO A 165 -3.53 12.44 -10.63
N GLU A 166 -2.57 11.70 -11.22
CA GLU A 166 -1.15 11.88 -10.92
C GLU A 166 -0.67 13.32 -11.13
N ALA A 167 -1.17 13.99 -12.17
CA ALA A 167 -0.85 15.40 -12.43
C ALA A 167 -1.31 16.34 -11.30
N THR A 168 -2.47 16.08 -10.69
CA THR A 168 -2.95 16.84 -9.54
C THR A 168 -2.08 16.62 -8.33
N TYR A 169 -1.75 15.36 -8.04
CA TYR A 169 -0.85 15.02 -6.95
C TYR A 169 0.54 15.67 -7.12
N ALA A 170 1.15 15.49 -8.29
CA ALA A 170 2.46 16.05 -8.59
C ALA A 170 2.47 17.58 -8.47
N ARG A 171 1.45 18.26 -8.96
CA ARG A 171 1.32 19.71 -8.87
C ARG A 171 1.32 20.21 -7.41
N VAL A 172 0.54 19.56 -6.53
CA VAL A 172 0.48 19.93 -5.10
C VAL A 172 1.81 19.64 -4.41
N MET A 173 2.43 18.50 -4.68
CA MET A 173 3.73 18.14 -4.09
C MET A 173 4.87 19.04 -4.57
N LEU A 174 4.86 19.47 -5.82
CA LEU A 174 5.81 20.46 -6.35
C LEU A 174 5.60 21.81 -5.69
N ALA A 175 4.34 22.27 -5.62
CA ALA A 175 4.03 23.58 -4.99
C ALA A 175 4.52 23.67 -3.54
N VAL A 176 4.28 22.63 -2.72
CA VAL A 176 4.74 22.62 -1.33
C VAL A 176 6.26 22.51 -1.22
N THR A 177 6.89 21.70 -2.08
CA THR A 177 8.36 21.58 -2.09
C THR A 177 9.02 22.90 -2.48
N ASP A 178 8.54 23.56 -3.52
CA ASP A 178 9.07 24.84 -3.98
C ASP A 178 8.85 25.95 -2.92
N ALA A 179 7.72 25.94 -2.20
CA ALA A 179 7.47 26.85 -1.09
C ALA A 179 8.42 26.62 0.10
N ILE A 180 8.74 25.37 0.43
CA ILE A 180 9.74 25.02 1.45
C ILE A 180 11.13 25.47 0.99
N HIS A 181 11.51 25.22 -0.25
CA HIS A 181 12.84 25.55 -0.77
C HIS A 181 13.06 27.04 -0.98
N ALA A 182 12.01 27.83 -1.13
CA ALA A 182 12.13 29.29 -1.08
C ALA A 182 12.66 29.81 0.27
N ILE A 183 12.56 29.01 1.34
CA ILE A 183 13.01 29.33 2.68
C ILE A 183 14.26 28.54 3.06
N THR A 184 14.26 27.25 2.79
CA THR A 184 15.34 26.30 3.13
C THR A 184 15.70 25.44 1.91
N PRO A 185 16.55 25.95 0.99
CA PRO A 185 16.85 25.28 -0.28
C PRO A 185 17.45 23.89 -0.13
N GLU A 186 18.17 23.62 0.96
CA GLU A 186 18.80 22.33 1.23
C GLU A 186 17.84 21.30 1.86
N ARG A 187 16.63 21.68 2.28
CA ARG A 187 15.72 20.82 2.99
C ARG A 187 15.25 19.67 2.12
N PHE A 188 15.57 18.44 2.51
CA PHE A 188 15.09 17.27 1.79
C PHE A 188 13.59 17.05 2.05
N VAL A 189 12.83 16.87 0.98
CA VAL A 189 11.40 16.60 1.04
C VAL A 189 11.16 15.18 0.58
N VAL A 190 10.37 14.41 1.31
CA VAL A 190 9.98 13.06 0.93
C VAL A 190 8.46 13.01 0.82
N VAL A 191 7.95 12.68 -0.34
CA VAL A 191 6.52 12.54 -0.58
C VAL A 191 6.10 11.08 -0.49
N ASP A 192 4.93 10.82 0.06
CA ASP A 192 4.38 9.48 0.10
C ASP A 192 3.86 9.09 -1.29
N ALA A 193 4.09 7.87 -1.73
CA ALA A 193 3.61 7.40 -3.02
C ALA A 193 2.07 7.33 -3.06
N MET A 194 1.49 7.36 -4.25
CA MET A 194 0.05 7.37 -4.44
C MET A 194 -0.60 6.01 -4.14
N GLY A 195 -1.90 6.04 -3.84
CA GLY A 195 -2.71 4.82 -3.69
C GLY A 195 -2.35 3.97 -2.49
N GLY A 196 -2.19 4.60 -1.31
CA GLY A 196 -1.69 3.94 -0.10
C GLY A 196 -0.22 3.54 -0.26
N ASP A 197 0.55 4.45 -0.83
CA ASP A 197 2.03 4.39 -0.99
C ASP A 197 2.57 3.24 -1.84
N ARG A 198 1.78 2.80 -2.80
CA ARG A 198 2.14 1.67 -3.68
C ARG A 198 2.63 2.10 -5.06
N HIS A 199 2.26 3.31 -5.50
CA HIS A 199 2.53 3.78 -6.85
C HIS A 199 3.43 5.00 -6.80
N PRO A 200 4.74 4.84 -7.08
CA PRO A 200 5.63 5.97 -7.24
C PRO A 200 5.08 6.96 -8.26
N CYS A 201 5.17 8.25 -7.95
CA CYS A 201 4.75 9.32 -8.86
C CYS A 201 5.83 9.57 -9.90
N ALA A 202 5.59 9.15 -11.14
CA ALA A 202 6.57 9.26 -12.22
C ALA A 202 6.88 10.71 -12.62
N ALA A 203 5.90 11.59 -12.47
CA ALA A 203 6.06 13.03 -12.75
C ALA A 203 7.11 13.71 -11.86
N LEU A 204 7.50 13.10 -10.73
CA LEU A 204 8.50 13.62 -9.79
C LEU A 204 9.90 13.02 -9.96
N TYR A 205 10.12 12.06 -10.86
CA TYR A 205 11.42 11.38 -10.98
C TYR A 205 12.58 12.29 -11.36
N GLY A 206 12.31 13.41 -12.03
CA GLY A 206 13.32 14.42 -12.37
C GLY A 206 13.80 15.30 -11.21
N ARG A 207 13.08 15.32 -10.11
CA ARG A 207 13.36 16.17 -8.94
C ARG A 207 14.28 15.44 -7.95
N ARG A 208 15.55 15.82 -7.95
CA ARG A 208 16.54 15.22 -7.06
C ARG A 208 16.43 15.66 -5.60
N ASP A 209 15.73 16.72 -5.35
CA ASP A 209 15.38 17.31 -4.07
C ASP A 209 14.13 16.65 -3.43
N ILE A 210 13.49 15.72 -4.15
CA ILE A 210 12.33 14.97 -3.68
C ILE A 210 12.65 13.49 -3.61
N GLY A 211 12.46 12.88 -2.43
CA GLY A 211 12.37 11.44 -2.25
C GLY A 211 10.94 10.94 -2.26
N GLN A 212 10.74 9.63 -2.36
CA GLN A 212 9.43 9.03 -2.29
C GLN A 212 9.40 7.89 -1.27
N ALA A 213 8.29 7.75 -0.54
CA ALA A 213 8.12 6.73 0.48
C ALA A 213 7.05 5.69 0.08
N THR A 214 7.27 4.45 0.50
CA THR A 214 6.32 3.32 0.37
C THR A 214 5.89 2.80 1.74
N ARG A 215 5.05 1.76 1.73
CA ARG A 215 4.58 1.04 2.93
C ARG A 215 4.84 -0.46 2.85
N GLY A 216 4.98 -1.09 4.02
CA GLY A 216 5.25 -2.51 4.16
C GLY A 216 4.16 -3.25 4.95
N TYR A 217 2.87 -3.07 4.57
CA TYR A 217 1.75 -3.71 5.27
C TYR A 217 1.13 -4.88 4.51
N ILE A 218 1.52 -5.13 3.25
CA ILE A 218 1.00 -6.25 2.48
C ILE A 218 1.72 -7.56 2.88
N PRO A 219 0.98 -8.66 2.99
CA PRO A 219 -0.47 -8.80 2.90
C PRO A 219 -1.16 -8.37 4.20
N GLU A 220 -2.16 -7.51 4.08
CA GLU A 220 -2.94 -6.99 5.23
C GLU A 220 -3.57 -8.11 6.06
N ALA A 221 -3.92 -9.22 5.41
CA ALA A 221 -4.41 -10.43 6.05
C ALA A 221 -3.41 -11.05 7.05
N VAL A 222 -2.13 -10.69 6.97
CA VAL A 222 -1.10 -11.09 7.94
C VAL A 222 -0.76 -9.92 8.84
N SER A 223 -0.44 -8.75 8.27
CA SER A 223 0.04 -7.61 9.04
C SER A 223 -1.00 -6.97 9.97
N GLN A 224 -2.28 -7.06 9.59
CA GLN A 224 -3.42 -6.53 10.37
C GLN A 224 -4.34 -7.64 10.87
N TRP A 225 -3.81 -8.84 11.06
CA TRP A 225 -4.59 -9.96 11.53
C TRP A 225 -5.04 -9.76 12.99
N LYS A 226 -6.28 -10.17 13.24
CA LYS A 226 -6.88 -10.16 14.58
C LYS A 226 -7.43 -11.54 14.89
N PRO A 227 -7.27 -12.03 16.13
CA PRO A 227 -7.76 -13.34 16.53
C PRO A 227 -9.29 -13.46 16.46
N GLU A 228 -9.97 -12.33 16.45
CA GLU A 228 -11.42 -12.23 16.30
C GLU A 228 -11.79 -11.08 15.37
N ARG A 229 -12.77 -11.31 14.49
CA ARG A 229 -13.37 -10.29 13.63
C ARG A 229 -14.89 -10.47 13.59
N ASP A 230 -15.62 -9.40 13.84
CA ASP A 230 -17.10 -9.40 13.85
C ASP A 230 -17.69 -10.50 14.77
N GLY A 231 -17.09 -10.68 15.96
CA GLY A 231 -17.51 -11.69 16.96
C GLY A 231 -17.19 -13.15 16.53
N ARG A 232 -16.31 -13.35 15.54
CA ARG A 232 -15.95 -14.70 15.06
C ARG A 232 -14.45 -14.93 15.19
N PRO A 233 -14.03 -16.06 15.80
CA PRO A 233 -12.62 -16.46 15.80
C PRO A 233 -12.05 -16.56 14.38
N GLN A 234 -10.83 -16.07 14.19
CA GLN A 234 -10.11 -16.18 12.93
C GLN A 234 -8.99 -17.20 13.08
N PRO A 235 -8.77 -18.08 12.08
CA PRO A 235 -7.60 -18.95 12.10
C PRO A 235 -6.32 -18.10 12.04
N PRO A 236 -5.24 -18.49 12.73
CA PRO A 236 -3.96 -17.79 12.63
C PRO A 236 -3.51 -17.67 11.17
N PRO A 237 -2.87 -16.56 10.79
CA PRO A 237 -2.32 -16.42 9.45
C PRO A 237 -1.12 -17.35 9.28
N GLU A 238 -0.75 -17.62 8.04
CA GLU A 238 0.47 -18.34 7.69
C GLU A 238 1.43 -17.43 6.93
N TRP A 239 2.72 -17.55 7.19
CA TRP A 239 3.73 -16.91 6.37
C TRP A 239 4.98 -17.80 6.22
N PRO A 240 5.52 -18.03 5.01
CA PRO A 240 4.87 -17.67 3.75
C PRO A 240 3.51 -18.36 3.61
N ARG A 241 2.56 -17.69 2.98
CA ARG A 241 1.19 -18.21 2.87
C ARG A 241 1.17 -19.50 2.03
N ASN A 242 0.58 -20.53 2.58
CA ASN A 242 0.06 -21.63 1.75
C ASN A 242 -1.26 -21.15 1.16
N GLY A 243 -1.18 -20.34 0.09
CA GLY A 243 -2.36 -19.81 -0.57
C GLY A 243 -3.06 -20.89 -1.36
N LEU A 244 -4.38 -20.95 -1.27
CA LEU A 244 -5.18 -21.41 -2.39
C LEU A 244 -5.04 -20.30 -3.44
N ALA A 245 -4.57 -20.60 -4.66
CA ALA A 245 -4.74 -19.70 -5.77
C ALA A 245 -6.19 -19.21 -5.75
N PRO A 246 -6.50 -17.92 -5.96
CA PRO A 246 -7.86 -17.48 -6.08
C PRO A 246 -8.49 -18.20 -7.27
N ALA A 247 -8.96 -19.43 -7.00
CA ALA A 247 -9.50 -20.38 -7.96
C ALA A 247 -10.76 -19.77 -8.49
N GLY A 248 -11.22 -18.85 -8.71
CA GLY A 248 -12.43 -18.24 -9.23
C GLY A 248 -12.12 -17.01 -10.07
N LEU A 249 -10.91 -16.49 -10.05
CA LEU A 249 -10.57 -15.36 -10.87
C LEU A 249 -10.07 -15.79 -12.24
N ILE A 250 -10.69 -15.24 -13.29
CA ILE A 250 -10.27 -15.39 -14.66
C ILE A 250 -10.10 -14.00 -15.27
N ALA A 251 -8.95 -13.75 -15.88
CA ALA A 251 -8.64 -12.45 -16.48
C ALA A 251 -8.63 -12.50 -18.00
N GLY A 252 -8.91 -11.35 -18.61
CA GLY A 252 -8.88 -11.18 -20.05
C GLY A 252 -7.45 -10.97 -20.61
N PRO A 253 -7.34 -10.84 -21.94
CA PRO A 253 -6.06 -10.78 -22.66
C PRO A 253 -5.13 -9.63 -22.22
N GLY A 254 -5.68 -8.56 -21.69
CA GLY A 254 -4.90 -7.44 -21.15
C GLY A 254 -4.04 -7.78 -19.92
N LYS A 255 -4.25 -8.97 -19.32
CA LYS A 255 -3.49 -9.49 -18.18
C LYS A 255 -2.96 -10.90 -18.46
N PRO A 256 -2.01 -11.06 -19.39
CA PRO A 256 -1.59 -12.37 -19.91
C PRO A 256 -1.08 -13.35 -18.86
N HIS A 257 -0.53 -12.85 -17.75
CA HIS A 257 -0.09 -13.68 -16.62
C HIS A 257 -1.25 -14.28 -15.80
N LEU A 258 -2.47 -13.72 -15.92
CA LEU A 258 -3.69 -14.18 -15.28
C LEU A 258 -4.73 -14.70 -16.28
N ALA A 259 -4.51 -14.54 -17.58
CA ALA A 259 -5.41 -14.95 -18.67
C ALA A 259 -5.24 -16.43 -19.05
N LYS A 260 -4.95 -17.30 -18.06
CA LYS A 260 -4.82 -18.75 -18.28
C LYS A 260 -6.16 -19.44 -18.12
N PRO A 261 -6.44 -20.51 -18.86
CA PRO A 261 -7.67 -21.26 -18.70
C PRO A 261 -7.75 -21.92 -17.33
N LEU A 262 -8.97 -21.97 -16.77
CA LEU A 262 -9.31 -22.85 -15.66
C LEU A 262 -9.80 -24.19 -16.26
N ILE A 263 -9.10 -25.27 -15.97
CA ILE A 263 -9.40 -26.60 -16.55
C ILE A 263 -10.00 -27.49 -15.47
N PHE A 264 -11.19 -27.98 -15.72
CA PHE A 264 -11.94 -28.87 -14.82
C PHE A 264 -12.04 -30.26 -15.40
N SER A 265 -11.52 -31.26 -14.68
CA SER A 265 -11.71 -32.67 -15.05
C SER A 265 -13.11 -33.15 -14.68
N VAL A 266 -13.87 -33.57 -15.65
CA VAL A 266 -15.27 -34.01 -15.48
C VAL A 266 -15.46 -35.52 -15.66
N GLY A 267 -14.60 -36.15 -16.41
CA GLY A 267 -14.61 -37.61 -16.61
C GLY A 267 -15.75 -38.14 -17.47
N GLY A 268 -16.50 -37.30 -18.18
CA GLY A 268 -17.59 -37.75 -19.07
C GLY A 268 -18.68 -36.70 -19.31
N PRO A 269 -19.76 -37.09 -19.99
CA PRO A 269 -20.86 -36.21 -20.35
C PRO A 269 -21.63 -35.71 -19.13
N GLY A 270 -22.20 -34.50 -19.23
CA GLY A 270 -22.97 -33.93 -18.15
C GLY A 270 -23.31 -32.45 -18.39
N LYS A 271 -23.56 -31.74 -17.32
CA LYS A 271 -23.96 -30.31 -17.36
C LYS A 271 -23.17 -29.50 -16.35
N PHE A 272 -22.57 -28.43 -16.84
CA PHE A 272 -22.02 -27.37 -16.02
C PHE A 272 -23.08 -26.34 -15.62
N ALA A 273 -22.91 -25.81 -14.42
CA ALA A 273 -23.60 -24.62 -13.93
C ALA A 273 -22.58 -23.70 -13.23
N ILE A 274 -22.35 -22.55 -13.81
CA ILE A 274 -21.36 -21.58 -13.33
C ILE A 274 -22.10 -20.32 -12.90
N ARG A 275 -21.85 -19.88 -11.68
CA ARG A 275 -22.32 -18.59 -11.19
C ARG A 275 -21.15 -17.60 -11.18
N PRO A 276 -21.10 -16.67 -12.15
CA PRO A 276 -20.17 -15.56 -12.10
C PRO A 276 -20.42 -14.72 -10.85
N GLY A 277 -19.36 -14.08 -10.36
CA GLY A 277 -19.44 -13.14 -9.27
C GLY A 277 -19.31 -11.72 -9.76
N ARG A 278 -18.28 -11.02 -9.27
CA ARG A 278 -17.97 -9.68 -9.73
C ARG A 278 -17.30 -9.71 -11.09
N VAL A 279 -17.70 -8.80 -11.94
CA VAL A 279 -17.17 -8.68 -13.30
C VAL A 279 -16.67 -7.24 -13.49
N SER A 280 -15.50 -7.10 -14.09
CA SER A 280 -14.91 -5.82 -14.45
C SER A 280 -14.89 -5.67 -15.97
N ALA A 281 -15.47 -4.58 -16.46
CA ALA A 281 -15.71 -4.30 -17.86
C ALA A 281 -16.65 -5.33 -18.54
N ASP A 282 -16.91 -5.13 -19.84
CA ASP A 282 -17.63 -6.12 -20.66
C ASP A 282 -16.71 -7.34 -20.87
N CYS A 283 -17.13 -8.49 -20.39
CA CYS A 283 -16.33 -9.70 -20.30
C CYS A 283 -16.99 -10.81 -21.12
N THR A 284 -16.21 -11.56 -21.88
CA THR A 284 -16.68 -12.75 -22.60
C THR A 284 -15.96 -13.98 -22.06
N LEU A 285 -16.73 -14.89 -21.47
CA LEU A 285 -16.23 -16.19 -21.04
C LEU A 285 -16.57 -17.26 -22.10
N LYS A 286 -15.66 -18.22 -22.26
CA LYS A 286 -15.77 -19.32 -23.21
C LYS A 286 -15.40 -20.63 -22.53
N ALA A 287 -16.21 -21.68 -22.77
CA ALA A 287 -15.95 -23.03 -22.36
C ALA A 287 -15.53 -23.88 -23.57
N VAL A 288 -14.41 -24.57 -23.45
CA VAL A 288 -13.85 -25.43 -24.50
C VAL A 288 -13.51 -26.80 -23.95
N SER A 289 -13.74 -27.85 -24.72
CA SER A 289 -13.28 -29.20 -24.39
C SER A 289 -12.83 -29.90 -25.68
N GLY A 290 -11.69 -30.59 -25.64
CA GLY A 290 -11.11 -31.25 -26.81
C GLY A 290 -10.94 -30.36 -28.04
N GLY A 291 -10.63 -29.07 -27.83
CA GLY A 291 -10.53 -28.06 -28.90
C GLY A 291 -11.86 -27.51 -29.43
N ARG A 292 -12.99 -28.06 -28.99
CA ARG A 292 -14.32 -27.61 -29.42
C ARG A 292 -14.92 -26.64 -28.41
N GLU A 293 -15.50 -25.55 -28.91
CA GLU A 293 -16.32 -24.63 -28.09
C GLU A 293 -17.62 -25.30 -27.69
N LEU A 294 -17.87 -25.38 -26.39
CA LEU A 294 -19.10 -25.91 -25.81
C LEU A 294 -20.12 -24.80 -25.55
N SER A 295 -19.67 -23.66 -25.12
CA SER A 295 -20.54 -22.52 -24.79
C SER A 295 -19.76 -21.23 -24.65
N ARG A 296 -20.48 -20.11 -24.75
CA ARG A 296 -19.98 -18.75 -24.57
C ARG A 296 -21.01 -17.93 -23.83
N ILE A 297 -20.56 -17.01 -22.98
CA ILE A 297 -21.43 -16.02 -22.34
C ILE A 297 -20.78 -14.62 -22.40
N GLU A 298 -21.60 -13.63 -22.71
CA GLU A 298 -21.23 -12.22 -22.60
C GLU A 298 -21.77 -11.66 -21.27
N LEU A 299 -20.90 -11.06 -20.49
CA LEU A 299 -21.17 -10.48 -19.18
C LEU A 299 -20.94 -8.97 -19.28
N LYS A 300 -22.02 -8.19 -19.24
CA LYS A 300 -22.01 -6.75 -19.42
C LYS A 300 -22.63 -6.05 -18.22
N PRO A 301 -21.83 -5.64 -17.20
CA PRO A 301 -22.38 -4.93 -16.04
C PRO A 301 -23.09 -3.65 -16.49
N ARG A 302 -24.39 -3.54 -16.21
CA ARG A 302 -25.22 -2.37 -16.54
C ARG A 302 -26.12 -2.02 -15.37
N GLU A 303 -26.26 -0.73 -15.10
CA GLU A 303 -27.26 -0.23 -14.16
C GLU A 303 -28.66 -0.52 -14.70
N ASN A 304 -29.59 -0.82 -13.80
CA ASN A 304 -30.98 -1.15 -14.11
C ASN A 304 -31.23 -2.50 -14.84
N ASP A 305 -30.21 -3.34 -15.02
CA ASP A 305 -30.38 -4.69 -15.51
C ASP A 305 -30.54 -5.66 -14.32
N PRO A 306 -31.64 -6.45 -14.24
CA PRO A 306 -31.90 -7.35 -13.11
C PRO A 306 -30.86 -8.48 -12.96
N ALA A 307 -30.08 -8.77 -14.00
CA ALA A 307 -28.96 -9.71 -13.94
C ALA A 307 -27.76 -9.17 -13.14
N TRP A 308 -27.79 -7.91 -12.72
CA TRP A 308 -26.68 -7.26 -12.07
C TRP A 308 -27.08 -6.59 -10.76
N LYS A 309 -26.14 -6.62 -9.79
CA LYS A 309 -26.23 -5.87 -8.51
C LYS A 309 -24.94 -5.09 -8.30
N ASN A 310 -25.03 -4.05 -7.48
CA ASN A 310 -23.87 -3.24 -7.07
C ASN A 310 -23.05 -2.74 -8.26
N VAL A 311 -23.72 -2.34 -9.35
CA VAL A 311 -23.04 -1.79 -10.53
C VAL A 311 -22.48 -0.42 -10.18
N LYS A 312 -21.21 -0.22 -10.53
CA LYS A 312 -20.50 1.05 -10.35
C LYS A 312 -19.68 1.35 -11.58
N PHE A 313 -19.85 2.57 -12.10
CA PHE A 313 -18.99 3.10 -13.17
C PHE A 313 -17.71 3.68 -12.58
N PHE A 314 -16.58 3.41 -13.22
CA PHE A 314 -15.24 3.90 -12.87
C PHE A 314 -14.72 4.77 -14.00
N PRO A 315 -14.87 6.12 -13.91
CA PRO A 315 -14.51 7.05 -14.98
C PRO A 315 -13.03 6.97 -15.38
N GLN A 316 -12.14 6.75 -14.42
CA GLN A 316 -10.69 6.65 -14.64
C GLN A 316 -10.29 5.50 -15.56
N TRP A 317 -11.15 4.49 -15.72
CA TRP A 317 -10.93 3.34 -16.60
C TRP A 317 -11.98 3.21 -17.70
N GLY A 318 -13.01 4.09 -17.71
CA GLY A 318 -14.08 4.05 -18.68
C GLY A 318 -14.92 2.76 -18.65
N MET A 319 -15.04 2.09 -17.47
CA MET A 319 -15.66 0.78 -17.36
C MET A 319 -16.64 0.67 -16.18
N CYS A 320 -17.61 -0.24 -16.28
CA CYS A 320 -18.47 -0.64 -15.19
C CYS A 320 -17.94 -1.91 -14.52
N GLN A 321 -18.15 -2.00 -13.21
CA GLN A 321 -18.05 -3.25 -12.45
C GLN A 321 -19.40 -3.56 -11.83
N GLY A 322 -19.76 -4.84 -11.73
CA GLY A 322 -21.00 -5.26 -11.13
C GLY A 322 -20.98 -6.73 -10.70
N ASP A 323 -21.90 -7.08 -9.81
CA ASP A 323 -22.07 -8.45 -9.33
C ASP A 323 -23.14 -9.15 -10.18
N CYS A 324 -22.74 -10.19 -10.92
CA CYS A 324 -23.64 -11.01 -11.74
C CYS A 324 -24.52 -11.92 -10.87
N THR A 325 -25.82 -11.94 -11.14
CA THR A 325 -26.80 -12.81 -10.46
C THR A 325 -27.23 -14.01 -11.32
N ALA A 326 -26.90 -14.00 -12.61
CA ALA A 326 -27.25 -15.05 -13.55
C ALA A 326 -26.38 -16.30 -13.36
N THR A 327 -26.90 -17.45 -13.83
CA THR A 327 -26.13 -18.70 -13.89
C THR A 327 -25.89 -19.05 -15.35
N TRP A 328 -24.62 -19.27 -15.71
CA TRP A 328 -24.22 -19.79 -17.01
C TRP A 328 -24.23 -21.32 -16.95
N SER A 329 -25.06 -21.95 -17.81
CA SER A 329 -25.18 -23.43 -17.87
C SER A 329 -25.00 -23.93 -19.29
N PHE A 330 -24.27 -25.03 -19.43
CA PHE A 330 -24.04 -25.68 -20.72
C PHE A 330 -23.82 -27.19 -20.56
N ALA A 331 -24.06 -27.93 -21.65
CA ALA A 331 -23.84 -29.38 -21.71
C ALA A 331 -22.38 -29.70 -22.07
N VAL A 332 -21.87 -30.78 -21.50
CA VAL A 332 -20.61 -31.43 -21.91
C VAL A 332 -21.00 -32.72 -22.64
N PRO A 333 -20.69 -32.90 -23.94
CA PRO A 333 -21.00 -34.09 -24.71
C PRO A 333 -20.17 -35.32 -24.27
N GLU A 334 -20.57 -36.48 -24.77
CA GLU A 334 -19.79 -37.71 -24.63
C GLU A 334 -18.41 -37.60 -25.28
N GLY A 335 -17.41 -38.26 -24.71
CA GLY A 335 -16.03 -38.22 -25.18
C GLY A 335 -15.22 -37.00 -24.68
N HIS A 336 -15.81 -36.09 -23.88
CA HIS A 336 -15.15 -34.96 -23.29
C HIS A 336 -14.85 -35.20 -21.80
N HIS A 337 -13.59 -35.03 -21.40
CA HIS A 337 -13.12 -35.30 -20.03
C HIS A 337 -12.71 -34.07 -19.26
N ASP A 338 -12.20 -33.06 -19.93
CA ASP A 338 -11.76 -31.83 -19.35
C ASP A 338 -12.44 -30.63 -20.02
N VAL A 339 -12.85 -29.66 -19.22
CA VAL A 339 -13.44 -28.41 -19.70
C VAL A 339 -12.58 -27.24 -19.30
N ALA A 340 -12.08 -26.52 -20.29
CA ALA A 340 -11.31 -25.28 -20.10
C ALA A 340 -12.24 -24.06 -20.18
N ILE A 341 -12.17 -23.19 -19.18
CA ILE A 341 -12.90 -21.91 -19.15
C ILE A 341 -11.87 -20.80 -19.30
N THR A 342 -12.10 -19.92 -20.27
CA THR A 342 -11.23 -18.78 -20.59
C THR A 342 -12.02 -17.47 -20.59
N CYS A 343 -11.35 -16.36 -20.33
CA CYS A 343 -11.85 -15.03 -20.57
C CYS A 343 -11.23 -14.49 -21.86
N GLU A 344 -12.00 -14.48 -22.94
CA GLU A 344 -11.53 -14.04 -24.26
C GLU A 344 -11.48 -12.52 -24.43
N LYS A 345 -12.37 -11.83 -23.72
CA LYS A 345 -12.52 -10.38 -23.77
C LYS A 345 -12.86 -9.85 -22.38
N GLY A 346 -12.43 -8.63 -22.11
CA GLY A 346 -12.70 -7.93 -20.86
C GLY A 346 -11.47 -7.81 -19.97
N ASP A 347 -11.69 -7.32 -18.75
CA ASP A 347 -10.64 -7.10 -17.77
C ASP A 347 -10.48 -8.36 -16.88
N TRP A 348 -11.51 -8.72 -16.13
CA TRP A 348 -11.56 -9.93 -15.29
C TRP A 348 -12.97 -10.27 -14.86
N CYS A 349 -13.17 -11.54 -14.52
CA CYS A 349 -14.38 -12.06 -13.95
C CYS A 349 -14.06 -12.95 -12.75
N ASP A 350 -14.83 -12.78 -11.70
CA ASP A 350 -14.82 -13.64 -10.52
C ASP A 350 -15.90 -14.72 -10.70
N LEU A 351 -15.55 -15.99 -10.45
CA LEU A 351 -16.48 -17.13 -10.52
C LEU A 351 -16.80 -17.61 -9.10
N LYS A 352 -18.05 -17.47 -8.67
CA LYS A 352 -18.46 -17.82 -7.29
C LYS A 352 -18.68 -19.29 -7.06
N VAL A 353 -19.30 -19.95 -8.03
CA VAL A 353 -19.62 -21.38 -7.94
C VAL A 353 -19.45 -21.99 -9.33
N ILE A 354 -18.76 -23.10 -9.39
CA ILE A 354 -18.77 -23.99 -10.56
C ILE A 354 -19.27 -25.33 -10.10
N GLY A 355 -20.33 -25.81 -10.72
CA GLY A 355 -20.89 -27.13 -10.50
C GLY A 355 -20.91 -27.96 -11.78
N PHE A 356 -20.71 -29.25 -11.66
CA PHE A 356 -20.89 -30.23 -12.71
C PHE A 356 -21.76 -31.39 -12.21
N ALA A 357 -22.71 -31.82 -13.01
CA ALA A 357 -23.47 -33.02 -12.77
C ALA A 357 -23.33 -33.96 -13.99
N SER A 358 -22.92 -35.19 -13.76
CA SER A 358 -22.85 -36.21 -14.84
C SER A 358 -24.24 -36.50 -15.41
N ALA A 359 -24.28 -36.95 -16.68
CA ALA A 359 -25.53 -37.23 -17.38
C ALA A 359 -26.35 -38.35 -16.72
N ASP A 360 -25.68 -39.33 -16.13
CA ASP A 360 -26.30 -40.44 -15.38
C ASP A 360 -26.72 -40.06 -13.94
N GLY A 361 -26.41 -38.81 -13.52
CA GLY A 361 -26.74 -38.31 -12.20
C GLY A 361 -25.91 -38.89 -11.05
N THR A 362 -24.96 -39.78 -11.34
CA THR A 362 -24.16 -40.47 -10.32
C THR A 362 -23.09 -39.57 -9.72
N LYS A 363 -22.60 -38.61 -10.49
CA LYS A 363 -21.53 -37.71 -10.07
C LYS A 363 -22.02 -36.28 -10.02
N ARG A 364 -21.87 -35.65 -8.86
CA ARG A 364 -22.04 -34.18 -8.69
C ARG A 364 -20.81 -33.61 -8.04
N VAL A 365 -20.18 -32.64 -8.71
CA VAL A 365 -19.00 -31.97 -8.23
C VAL A 365 -19.26 -30.49 -8.20
N THR A 366 -18.91 -29.85 -7.09
CA THR A 366 -18.93 -28.38 -6.98
C THR A 366 -17.58 -27.89 -6.46
N THR A 367 -17.12 -26.81 -7.01
CA THR A 367 -16.08 -26.07 -6.32
C THR A 367 -16.74 -25.13 -5.35
N PRO A 368 -16.46 -25.23 -4.08
CA PRO A 368 -16.54 -24.07 -3.23
C PRO A 368 -15.33 -23.21 -3.60
N PHE A 369 -15.50 -22.29 -4.54
CA PHE A 369 -14.57 -21.18 -4.58
C PHE A 369 -14.76 -20.40 -3.29
N TYR A 370 -13.84 -20.60 -2.37
CA TYR A 370 -13.78 -19.79 -1.17
C TYR A 370 -13.37 -18.37 -1.57
N HIS A 371 -14.36 -17.56 -1.97
CA HIS A 371 -14.25 -16.13 -2.05
C HIS A 371 -14.09 -15.45 -0.69
N ARG A 372 -13.95 -16.19 0.31
CA ARG A 372 -13.43 -15.72 1.56
C ARG A 372 -11.96 -16.12 1.55
N PHE A 373 -11.22 -15.31 0.88
CA PHE A 373 -10.27 -14.56 1.71
C PHE A 373 -11.04 -14.17 2.96
N ALA A 374 -10.64 -14.61 4.11
CA ALA A 374 -11.24 -14.19 5.36
C ALA A 374 -11.18 -12.67 5.53
N GLU A 375 -10.78 -11.95 4.49
CA GLU A 375 -10.55 -10.53 4.39
C GLU A 375 -10.96 -9.98 3.05
N PRO A 376 -11.52 -8.77 2.98
CA PRO A 376 -11.62 -8.03 1.75
C PRO A 376 -10.21 -7.62 1.30
N VAL A 377 -9.48 -8.55 0.70
CA VAL A 377 -8.32 -8.17 -0.09
C VAL A 377 -8.85 -7.21 -1.13
N ASN A 378 -8.32 -5.98 -1.14
CA ASN A 378 -8.62 -5.05 -2.19
C ASN A 378 -8.28 -5.77 -3.50
N PHE A 379 -9.29 -6.11 -4.27
CA PHE A 379 -9.21 -6.99 -5.42
C PHE A 379 -8.17 -6.52 -6.44
N HIS A 380 -8.03 -5.20 -6.60
CA HIS A 380 -6.98 -4.60 -7.44
C HIS A 380 -5.57 -4.89 -6.96
N GLN A 381 -5.38 -5.06 -5.67
CA GLN A 381 -4.07 -5.36 -5.09
C GLN A 381 -3.69 -6.82 -5.31
N SER A 382 -4.64 -7.74 -5.17
CA SER A 382 -4.40 -9.15 -5.44
C SER A 382 -4.07 -9.41 -6.91
N LEU A 383 -4.65 -8.65 -7.84
CA LEU A 383 -4.34 -8.76 -9.27
C LEU A 383 -2.95 -8.24 -9.64
N LYS A 384 -2.49 -7.17 -9.00
CA LYS A 384 -1.16 -6.59 -9.26
C LYS A 384 -0.04 -7.37 -8.61
N GLY A 385 -0.30 -8.00 -7.47
CA GLY A 385 0.66 -8.74 -6.66
C GLY A 385 0.70 -10.24 -6.92
N TRP A 386 -0.20 -10.76 -7.73
CA TRP A 386 -0.32 -12.20 -7.89
C TRP A 386 0.73 -12.78 -8.83
N ALA A 387 1.66 -13.47 -8.23
CA ALA A 387 2.92 -13.87 -8.80
C ALA A 387 3.01 -15.34 -9.19
N GLY A 388 1.96 -16.13 -9.03
CA GLY A 388 2.02 -17.55 -9.25
C GLY A 388 1.71 -17.99 -10.67
N GLU A 389 2.36 -19.04 -11.12
CA GLU A 389 1.78 -19.88 -12.18
C GLU A 389 0.50 -20.51 -11.65
N CYS A 390 -0.64 -19.90 -11.96
CA CYS A 390 -1.93 -20.58 -11.78
C CYS A 390 -1.93 -21.78 -12.74
N LYS A 391 -1.64 -22.94 -12.21
CA LYS A 391 -1.98 -24.19 -12.90
C LYS A 391 -3.50 -24.33 -12.78
N GLY A 392 -4.22 -23.81 -13.75
CA GLY A 392 -5.68 -23.81 -13.80
C GLY A 392 -6.30 -25.19 -13.97
N PHE A 393 -5.69 -26.23 -13.40
CA PHE A 393 -6.21 -27.60 -13.45
C PHE A 393 -6.78 -28.00 -12.09
N PHE A 394 -8.05 -28.42 -12.08
CA PHE A 394 -8.78 -28.82 -10.89
C PHE A 394 -9.12 -30.30 -10.99
N PRO A 395 -8.29 -31.22 -10.45
CA PRO A 395 -8.61 -32.64 -10.39
C PRO A 395 -9.73 -32.88 -9.40
N VAL A 396 -10.46 -33.95 -9.61
CA VAL A 396 -11.41 -34.45 -8.61
C VAL A 396 -10.63 -35.14 -7.49
N GLY A 397 -10.80 -34.66 -6.26
CA GLY A 397 -10.24 -35.27 -5.08
C GLY A 397 -10.96 -36.55 -4.66
N GLU A 398 -10.41 -37.28 -3.68
CA GLU A 398 -11.02 -38.50 -3.11
C GLU A 398 -12.39 -38.22 -2.48
N ASP A 399 -12.63 -37.00 -2.02
CA ASP A 399 -13.90 -36.53 -1.47
C ASP A 399 -14.97 -36.23 -2.56
N GLY A 400 -14.66 -36.48 -3.82
CA GLY A 400 -15.55 -36.24 -4.96
C GLY A 400 -15.69 -34.77 -5.33
N LYS A 401 -14.86 -33.88 -4.76
CA LYS A 401 -14.86 -32.44 -5.05
C LYS A 401 -13.65 -32.03 -5.89
N TRP A 402 -13.80 -31.00 -6.69
CA TRP A 402 -12.64 -30.40 -7.32
C TRP A 402 -11.79 -29.66 -6.26
N SER A 403 -10.56 -30.04 -6.16
CA SER A 403 -9.62 -29.40 -5.27
C SER A 403 -8.78 -28.38 -6.04
N PRO A 404 -8.69 -27.13 -5.60
CA PRO A 404 -7.72 -26.22 -6.16
C PRO A 404 -6.32 -26.77 -5.89
N ILE A 405 -5.43 -26.64 -6.88
CA ILE A 405 -4.02 -26.94 -6.65
C ILE A 405 -3.53 -25.96 -5.60
N ARG A 406 -3.07 -26.48 -4.46
CA ARG A 406 -2.46 -25.65 -3.43
C ARG A 406 -1.22 -24.98 -4.01
N TYR A 407 -1.27 -23.69 -4.04
CA TYR A 407 -0.17 -22.85 -4.45
C TYR A 407 0.61 -22.46 -3.20
N ARG A 408 1.91 -22.70 -3.22
CA ARG A 408 2.81 -22.16 -2.20
C ARG A 408 3.19 -20.76 -2.63
N ASP A 409 2.70 -19.78 -1.93
CA ASP A 409 3.17 -18.41 -2.06
C ASP A 409 4.65 -18.39 -1.60
N PRO A 410 5.61 -18.01 -2.45
CA PRO A 410 7.00 -17.97 -2.07
C PRO A 410 7.34 -16.86 -1.05
N GLY A 411 6.36 -16.22 -0.43
CA GLY A 411 6.55 -15.19 0.57
C GLY A 411 7.27 -13.96 0.00
N LYS A 412 8.59 -13.96 0.04
CA LYS A 412 9.43 -12.86 -0.47
C LYS A 412 9.14 -12.52 -1.94
N GLU A 413 8.89 -13.49 -2.79
CA GLU A 413 8.53 -13.27 -4.20
C GLU A 413 7.16 -12.58 -4.34
N TYR A 414 6.21 -12.92 -3.49
CA TYR A 414 4.92 -12.25 -3.43
C TYR A 414 5.08 -10.76 -3.06
N LEU A 415 5.87 -10.45 -2.03
CA LEU A 415 6.15 -9.07 -1.62
C LEU A 415 6.88 -8.31 -2.73
N TYR A 416 7.88 -8.95 -3.35
CA TYR A 416 8.61 -8.35 -4.46
C TYR A 416 7.67 -7.91 -5.58
N ARG A 417 6.83 -8.80 -6.08
CA ARG A 417 5.92 -8.48 -7.20
C ARG A 417 4.80 -7.53 -6.81
N GLY A 418 4.29 -7.63 -5.57
CA GLY A 418 3.15 -6.85 -5.09
C GLY A 418 3.48 -5.42 -4.67
N VAL A 419 4.70 -5.22 -4.17
CA VAL A 419 5.10 -3.94 -3.56
C VAL A 419 6.41 -3.43 -4.13
N VAL A 420 7.47 -4.25 -4.09
CA VAL A 420 8.84 -3.79 -4.27
C VAL A 420 9.18 -3.51 -5.73
N ARG A 421 8.68 -4.32 -6.66
CA ARG A 421 8.95 -4.20 -8.10
C ARG A 421 8.61 -2.82 -8.68
N ALA A 422 7.59 -2.16 -8.14
CA ALA A 422 7.20 -0.82 -8.58
C ALA A 422 8.28 0.24 -8.33
N TRP A 423 9.22 -0.06 -7.44
CA TRP A 423 10.32 0.84 -7.05
C TRP A 423 11.59 0.64 -7.85
N GLU A 424 11.71 -0.38 -8.68
CA GLU A 424 12.92 -0.62 -9.47
C GLU A 424 13.18 0.48 -10.51
N GLU A 425 12.14 0.94 -11.19
CA GLU A 425 12.26 2.02 -12.16
C GLU A 425 12.70 3.35 -11.52
N PRO A 426 12.02 3.87 -10.47
CA PRO A 426 12.46 5.11 -9.83
C PRO A 426 13.87 5.00 -9.22
N LEU A 427 14.23 3.87 -8.61
CA LEU A 427 15.58 3.64 -8.09
C LEU A 427 16.63 3.69 -9.20
N ALA A 428 16.38 3.04 -10.34
CA ALA A 428 17.26 3.08 -11.51
C ALA A 428 17.43 4.50 -12.07
N LYS A 429 16.43 5.36 -11.91
CA LYS A 429 16.46 6.78 -12.26
C LYS A 429 17.10 7.66 -11.16
N GLY A 430 17.58 7.06 -10.08
CA GLY A 430 18.24 7.75 -8.98
C GLY A 430 17.28 8.49 -8.02
N VAL A 431 15.99 8.15 -8.01
CA VAL A 431 15.03 8.62 -7.01
C VAL A 431 15.40 8.01 -5.66
N PHE A 432 15.48 8.84 -4.61
CA PHE A 432 15.58 8.32 -3.26
C PHE A 432 14.23 7.69 -2.87
N ALA A 433 14.28 6.44 -2.40
CA ALA A 433 13.09 5.75 -1.93
C ALA A 433 13.35 5.02 -0.60
N PHE A 434 12.34 4.98 0.27
CA PHE A 434 12.39 4.20 1.50
C PHE A 434 10.99 3.74 1.93
N CYS A 435 10.91 2.74 2.81
CA CYS A 435 9.67 2.29 3.41
C CYS A 435 9.38 3.12 4.66
N GLY A 436 8.44 4.06 4.57
CA GLY A 436 8.13 5.00 5.67
C GLY A 436 7.38 4.38 6.83
N GLU A 437 6.67 3.27 6.58
CA GLU A 437 5.92 2.55 7.60
C GLU A 437 5.84 1.07 7.25
N MET A 438 6.03 0.20 8.25
CA MET A 438 5.83 -1.24 8.14
C MET A 438 5.67 -1.89 9.51
N GLY A 439 5.28 -3.14 9.54
CA GLY A 439 5.24 -3.98 10.74
C GLY A 439 3.84 -4.52 11.00
N PRO A 440 3.71 -5.83 11.26
CA PRO A 440 2.46 -6.44 11.66
C PRO A 440 1.99 -6.00 13.05
N GLU A 441 0.68 -5.86 13.23
CA GLU A 441 0.04 -5.60 14.53
C GLU A 441 0.30 -6.76 15.52
N ASN A 442 0.16 -6.48 16.81
CA ASN A 442 0.43 -7.42 17.90
C ASN A 442 -0.55 -8.62 17.98
N GLY A 443 -1.62 -8.60 17.22
CA GLY A 443 -2.48 -9.76 17.04
C GLY A 443 -1.82 -10.88 16.23
N THR A 444 -0.98 -10.53 15.25
CA THR A 444 -0.25 -11.51 14.42
C THR A 444 0.72 -12.31 15.27
N PRO A 445 0.73 -13.66 15.18
CA PRO A 445 1.68 -14.49 15.93
C PRO A 445 3.13 -14.04 15.71
N HIS A 446 3.93 -14.03 16.77
CA HIS A 446 5.27 -13.43 16.77
C HIS A 446 6.22 -14.04 15.72
N ASN A 447 6.23 -15.35 15.57
CA ASN A 447 7.03 -16.03 14.56
C ASN A 447 6.63 -15.64 13.13
N ILE A 448 5.35 -15.40 12.89
CA ILE A 448 4.82 -14.92 11.59
C ILE A 448 5.17 -13.44 11.39
N HIS A 449 5.07 -12.64 12.45
CA HIS A 449 5.50 -11.24 12.45
C HIS A 449 6.96 -11.11 12.04
N LEU A 450 7.86 -11.84 12.70
CA LEU A 450 9.30 -11.80 12.39
C LEU A 450 9.59 -12.28 10.96
N ALA A 451 8.95 -13.36 10.51
CA ALA A 451 9.17 -13.89 9.17
C ALA A 451 8.74 -12.92 8.06
N LEU A 452 7.56 -12.28 8.20
CA LEU A 452 7.10 -11.26 7.24
C LEU A 452 8.00 -10.02 7.26
N LEU A 453 8.37 -9.57 8.47
CA LEU A 453 9.25 -8.41 8.65
C LEU A 453 10.63 -8.67 8.04
N GLU A 454 11.20 -9.86 8.23
CA GLU A 454 12.50 -10.26 7.65
C GLU A 454 12.48 -10.24 6.12
N ASP A 455 11.45 -10.79 5.49
CA ASP A 455 11.30 -10.77 4.04
C ASP A 455 11.25 -9.33 3.48
N TYR A 456 10.55 -8.41 4.15
CA TYR A 456 10.55 -6.99 3.78
C TYR A 456 11.92 -6.34 3.96
N LEU A 457 12.56 -6.54 5.13
CA LEU A 457 13.86 -5.97 5.44
C LEU A 457 14.93 -6.41 4.43
N GLN A 458 14.92 -7.69 4.02
CA GLN A 458 15.79 -8.21 2.98
C GLN A 458 15.56 -7.50 1.65
N LEU A 459 14.29 -7.43 1.21
CA LEU A 459 13.92 -6.82 -0.07
C LEU A 459 14.30 -5.35 -0.15
N TRP A 460 14.12 -4.58 0.94
CA TRP A 460 14.51 -3.18 1.01
C TRP A 460 16.04 -3.02 1.03
N THR A 461 16.72 -3.82 1.83
CA THR A 461 18.18 -3.79 1.94
C THR A 461 18.89 -4.13 0.63
N GLU A 462 18.44 -5.17 -0.07
CA GLU A 462 18.96 -5.56 -1.39
C GLU A 462 18.89 -4.43 -2.44
N ARG A 463 17.99 -3.46 -2.22
CA ARG A 463 17.77 -2.30 -3.11
C ARG A 463 18.31 -0.99 -2.57
N GLY A 464 19.06 -1.04 -1.48
CA GLY A 464 19.59 0.17 -0.85
C GLY A 464 18.51 1.06 -0.22
N MET A 465 17.27 0.58 -0.07
CA MET A 465 16.19 1.33 0.55
C MET A 465 16.26 1.25 2.08
N GLY A 466 16.02 2.38 2.74
CA GLY A 466 15.81 2.46 4.18
C GLY A 466 14.39 2.04 4.57
N TRP A 467 14.14 2.01 5.88
CA TRP A 467 12.85 1.61 6.42
C TRP A 467 12.57 2.23 7.79
N ALA A 468 11.29 2.33 8.13
CA ALA A 468 10.84 2.68 9.47
C ALA A 468 9.68 1.75 9.90
N VAL A 469 9.81 1.13 11.06
CA VAL A 469 8.70 0.40 11.69
C VAL A 469 7.63 1.41 12.11
N TRP A 470 6.34 1.04 12.01
CA TRP A 470 5.24 1.97 12.29
C TRP A 470 5.27 2.55 13.70
N GLN A 471 5.79 1.79 14.67
CA GLN A 471 5.99 2.28 16.04
C GLN A 471 7.33 1.82 16.61
N LEU A 472 7.94 2.63 17.45
CA LEU A 472 8.97 2.17 18.37
C LEU A 472 8.34 1.44 19.54
N ARG A 473 7.33 2.06 20.16
CA ARG A 473 6.53 1.52 21.27
C ARG A 473 5.08 1.35 20.84
N GLY A 474 4.50 0.20 21.13
CA GLY A 474 3.09 -0.12 20.84
C GLY A 474 2.92 -1.30 19.89
N GLU A 475 1.74 -1.46 19.33
CA GLU A 475 1.24 -2.70 18.67
C GLU A 475 2.19 -3.32 17.63
N THR A 476 2.90 -2.52 16.86
CA THR A 476 3.86 -3.00 15.85
C THR A 476 5.31 -2.86 16.29
N GLY A 477 5.54 -2.31 17.48
CA GLY A 477 6.84 -1.86 17.95
C GLY A 477 7.70 -2.96 18.54
N VAL A 478 8.98 -2.63 18.67
CA VAL A 478 9.99 -3.45 19.32
C VAL A 478 9.93 -3.33 20.85
N MET A 479 9.28 -2.28 21.35
CA MET A 479 9.02 -2.07 22.79
C MET A 479 7.53 -1.95 23.07
N ASP A 480 7.12 -2.45 24.24
CA ASP A 480 5.76 -2.33 24.81
C ASP A 480 4.65 -2.78 23.84
N SER A 481 4.94 -3.74 22.97
CA SER A 481 4.00 -4.17 21.93
C SER A 481 2.77 -4.92 22.44
N ASN A 482 2.77 -5.34 23.72
CA ASN A 482 1.70 -6.11 24.34
C ASN A 482 1.39 -7.45 23.65
N ARG A 483 2.35 -8.02 22.91
CA ARG A 483 2.23 -9.37 22.37
C ARG A 483 2.19 -10.38 23.52
N ARG A 484 1.39 -11.43 23.34
CA ARG A 484 1.21 -12.47 24.39
C ARG A 484 2.19 -13.63 24.24
N ASP A 485 2.87 -13.69 23.10
CA ASP A 485 3.76 -14.76 22.66
C ASP A 485 5.22 -14.29 22.54
N VAL A 486 5.60 -13.28 23.32
CA VAL A 486 6.96 -12.73 23.43
C VAL A 486 7.43 -12.77 24.89
N ASP A 487 8.61 -13.30 25.10
CA ASP A 487 9.36 -13.19 26.35
C ASP A 487 10.14 -11.87 26.34
N TYR A 488 9.60 -10.87 27.05
CA TYR A 488 10.19 -9.54 27.07
C TYR A 488 11.37 -9.44 28.04
N GLU A 489 12.37 -8.69 27.62
CA GLU A 489 13.44 -8.20 28.51
C GLU A 489 13.10 -6.80 29.03
N ASP A 490 13.64 -6.45 30.20
CA ASP A 490 13.56 -5.07 30.69
C ASP A 490 14.65 -4.20 30.03
N TRP A 491 14.21 -3.08 29.45
CA TRP A 491 15.11 -2.01 29.03
C TRP A 491 14.61 -0.71 29.62
N ARG A 492 15.25 -0.26 30.70
CA ARG A 492 14.90 0.99 31.41
C ARG A 492 13.43 1.09 31.81
N GLY A 493 12.82 -0.03 32.20
CA GLY A 493 11.41 -0.11 32.56
C GLY A 493 10.44 -0.36 31.39
N HIS A 494 10.93 -0.48 30.17
CA HIS A 494 10.17 -0.86 28.98
C HIS A 494 10.32 -2.36 28.69
N ARG A 495 9.28 -2.97 28.17
CA ARG A 495 9.27 -4.37 27.75
C ARG A 495 9.84 -4.49 26.33
N LEU A 496 11.06 -4.97 26.20
CA LEU A 496 11.80 -5.09 24.96
C LEU A 496 11.62 -6.49 24.34
N ASP A 497 11.20 -6.52 23.08
CA ASP A 497 11.24 -7.71 22.23
C ASP A 497 12.65 -7.88 21.65
N ARG A 498 13.44 -8.75 22.29
CA ARG A 498 14.85 -8.98 21.92
C ARG A 498 14.98 -9.62 20.54
N GLU A 499 14.13 -10.57 20.19
CA GLU A 499 14.20 -11.26 18.90
C GLU A 499 13.90 -10.29 17.74
N MET A 500 12.91 -9.42 17.91
CA MET A 500 12.63 -8.38 16.94
C MET A 500 13.75 -7.36 16.83
N LEU A 501 14.34 -6.93 17.96
CA LEU A 501 15.48 -6.02 17.97
C LEU A 501 16.67 -6.60 17.20
N ASP A 502 17.01 -7.85 17.46
CA ASP A 502 18.14 -8.53 16.82
C ASP A 502 17.87 -8.74 15.31
N LEU A 503 16.63 -8.98 14.92
CA LEU A 503 16.23 -8.99 13.52
C LEU A 503 16.46 -7.61 12.87
N LEU A 504 15.93 -6.54 13.45
CA LEU A 504 16.04 -5.17 12.90
C LEU A 504 17.49 -4.70 12.76
N ARG A 505 18.35 -5.09 13.70
CA ARG A 505 19.79 -4.73 13.69
C ARG A 505 20.59 -5.42 12.59
N ARG A 506 20.13 -6.58 12.09
CA ARG A 506 20.79 -7.28 10.97
C ARG A 506 20.65 -6.54 9.63
N TYR A 507 19.64 -5.73 9.48
CA TYR A 507 19.29 -5.02 8.26
C TYR A 507 19.41 -3.50 8.40
#